data_31ced4d96affb0a5b3b845ae84d1f1fb
#
_entry.id   31ced4d96affb0a5b3b845ae84d1f1fb
#
_cell.length_a   1.000
_cell.length_b   1.000
_cell.length_c   1.000
_cell.angle_alpha   90.00
_cell.angle_beta   90.00
_cell.angle_gamma   90.00
#
_symmetry.space_group_name_H-M   'P 1'
#
loop_
_entity.id
_entity.type
_entity.pdbx_description
1 polymer ?
#
loop_
_entity_poly.entity_id
_entity_poly.type
_entity_poly.pdbx_seq_one_letter_code
_entity_poly.pdbx_strand_id
1 'polypeptide(L)' 'MAQALKTLEECTELCTAINKNDRPEIIDAIGDIMVTLIIQAKMQGLTLEECLESAYNVISKRTGKMIDGQFVKNS' A
#
# COMPACT_ATOMS: atom_id res chain seq x y z
N MET A 1 -15.02 4.20 8.09
CA MET A 1 -15.23 4.39 6.63
C MET A 1 -14.51 5.62 6.10
N ALA A 2 -14.64 6.77 6.77
CA ALA A 2 -14.01 8.01 6.31
C ALA A 2 -12.49 7.89 6.18
N GLN A 3 -11.83 7.19 7.10
CA GLN A 3 -10.38 7.04 7.04
C GLN A 3 -9.95 6.16 5.84
N ALA A 4 -10.72 5.13 5.53
CA ALA A 4 -10.44 4.28 4.38
C ALA A 4 -10.63 5.05 3.06
N LEU A 5 -11.63 5.95 3.01
CA LEU A 5 -11.82 6.83 1.86
C LEU A 5 -10.63 7.78 1.68
N LYS A 6 -10.04 8.22 2.78
CA LYS A 6 -8.83 9.05 2.73
C LYS A 6 -7.69 8.32 2.05
N THR A 7 -7.50 7.04 2.36
CA THR A 7 -6.50 6.22 1.69
C THR A 7 -6.75 6.17 0.19
N LEU A 8 -8.00 6.02 -0.22
CA LEU A 8 -8.37 5.98 -1.63
C LEU A 8 -8.03 7.30 -2.34
N GLU A 9 -8.31 8.44 -1.69
CA GLU A 9 -7.93 9.74 -2.25
C GLU A 9 -6.42 9.84 -2.48
N GLU A 10 -5.63 9.41 -1.50
CA GLU A 10 -4.18 9.44 -1.62
C GLU A 10 -3.67 8.52 -2.72
N CYS A 11 -4.34 7.37 -2.94
CA CYS A 11 -4.01 6.49 -4.07
C CYS A 11 -4.24 7.19 -5.41
N THR A 12 -5.31 7.96 -5.52
CA THR A 12 -5.60 8.73 -6.74
C THR A 12 -4.51 9.77 -6.99
N GLU A 13 -4.05 10.45 -5.95
CA GLU A 13 -2.96 11.42 -6.06
C GLU A 13 -1.65 10.74 -6.50
N LEU A 14 -1.39 9.54 -5.99
CA LEU A 14 -0.22 8.77 -6.42
C LEU A 14 -0.30 8.44 -7.91
N CYS A 15 -1.46 8.01 -8.40
CA CYS A 15 -1.64 7.73 -9.82
C CYS A 15 -1.37 8.97 -10.68
N THR A 16 -1.86 10.12 -10.24
CA THR A 16 -1.62 11.38 -10.95
C THR A 16 -0.14 11.74 -10.98
N ALA A 17 0.54 11.59 -9.84
CA ALA A 17 1.97 11.89 -9.74
C ALA A 17 2.80 10.99 -10.64
N ILE A 18 2.44 9.70 -10.72
CA ILE A 18 3.13 8.75 -11.60
C ILE A 18 2.93 9.14 -13.07
N ASN A 19 1.70 9.49 -13.45
CA ASN A 19 1.41 9.94 -14.81
C ASN A 19 2.22 11.18 -15.22
N LYS A 20 2.44 12.09 -14.28
CA LYS A 20 3.22 13.30 -14.52
C LYS A 20 4.72 13.04 -14.41
N ASN A 21 5.11 11.87 -13.97
CA ASN A 21 6.49 11.53 -13.68
C ASN A 21 7.14 12.53 -12.70
N ASP A 22 6.34 12.97 -11.73
CA ASP A 22 6.74 13.96 -10.74
C ASP A 22 7.27 13.24 -9.50
N ARG A 23 8.58 13.11 -9.45
CA ARG A 23 9.22 12.29 -8.41
C ARG A 23 8.99 12.79 -6.98
N PRO A 24 9.11 14.08 -6.67
CA PRO A 24 8.79 14.56 -5.33
C PRO A 24 7.36 14.26 -4.91
N GLU A 25 6.41 14.41 -5.82
CA GLU A 25 5.00 14.12 -5.55
C GLU A 25 4.75 12.64 -5.36
N ILE A 26 5.47 11.78 -6.09
CA ILE A 26 5.39 10.32 -5.90
C ILE A 26 5.83 9.95 -4.49
N ILE A 27 6.93 10.51 -4.03
CA ILE A 27 7.45 10.26 -2.68
C ILE A 27 6.44 10.69 -1.63
N ASP A 28 5.91 11.91 -1.77
CA ASP A 28 4.93 12.43 -0.84
C ASP A 28 3.66 11.58 -0.82
N ALA A 29 3.19 11.19 -2.00
CA ALA A 29 1.96 10.40 -2.12
C ALA A 29 2.11 9.02 -1.46
N ILE A 30 3.24 8.35 -1.67
CA ILE A 30 3.49 7.05 -1.03
C ILE A 30 3.52 7.21 0.49
N GLY A 31 4.20 8.24 0.98
CA GLY A 31 4.25 8.51 2.42
C GLY A 31 2.87 8.79 3.00
N ASP A 32 2.07 9.57 2.30
CA ASP A 32 0.71 9.91 2.74
C ASP A 32 -0.18 8.68 2.81
N ILE A 33 -0.07 7.76 1.84
CA ILE A 33 -0.79 6.49 1.88
C ILE A 33 -0.42 5.70 3.12
N MET A 34 0.88 5.60 3.41
CA MET A 34 1.35 4.88 4.59
C MET A 34 0.79 5.49 5.88
N VAL A 35 0.76 6.81 5.98
CA VAL A 35 0.19 7.50 7.15
C VAL A 35 -1.28 7.16 7.31
N THR A 36 -2.06 7.18 6.23
CA THR A 36 -3.49 6.85 6.31
C THR A 36 -3.71 5.40 6.76
N LEU A 37 -2.84 4.49 6.33
CA LEU A 37 -2.92 3.08 6.71
C LEU A 37 -2.56 2.87 8.19
N ILE A 38 -1.54 3.58 8.68
CA ILE A 38 -1.17 3.53 10.09
C ILE A 38 -2.35 3.96 10.96
N ILE A 39 -2.99 5.08 10.60
CA ILE A 39 -4.14 5.60 11.33
C ILE A 39 -5.30 4.60 11.28
N GLN A 40 -5.58 4.04 10.10
CA GLN A 40 -6.68 3.09 9.96
C GLN A 40 -6.43 1.83 10.78
N ALA A 41 -5.21 1.31 10.77
CA ALA A 41 -4.87 0.14 11.58
C ALA A 41 -5.09 0.43 13.07
N LYS A 42 -4.64 1.58 13.53
CA LYS A 42 -4.81 2.00 14.93
C LYS A 42 -6.29 2.10 15.31
N MET A 43 -7.13 2.61 14.42
CA MET A 43 -8.57 2.70 14.64
C MET A 43 -9.22 1.33 14.80
N GLN A 44 -8.65 0.31 14.22
CA GLN A 44 -9.13 -1.08 14.30
C GLN A 44 -8.48 -1.86 15.44
N GLY A 45 -7.67 -1.20 16.27
CA GLY A 45 -6.94 -1.86 17.34
C GLY A 45 -5.77 -2.70 16.88
N LEU A 46 -5.23 -2.37 15.69
CA LEU A 46 -4.13 -3.10 15.07
C LEU A 46 -2.93 -2.19 14.90
N THR A 47 -1.78 -2.79 14.56
CA THR A 47 -0.63 -2.03 14.10
C THR A 47 -0.38 -2.35 12.63
N LEU A 48 0.24 -1.42 11.93
CA LEU A 48 0.61 -1.67 10.54
C LEU A 48 1.60 -2.84 10.46
N GLU A 49 2.48 -2.97 11.45
CA GLU A 49 3.45 -4.05 11.50
C GLU A 49 2.77 -5.42 11.54
N GLU A 50 1.71 -5.58 12.34
CA GLU A 50 0.94 -6.83 12.38
C GLU A 50 0.34 -7.15 11.03
N CYS A 51 -0.20 -6.13 10.37
CA CYS A 51 -0.82 -6.31 9.06
C CYS A 51 0.22 -6.71 8.01
N LEU A 52 1.38 -6.05 8.03
CA LEU A 52 2.47 -6.38 7.11
C LEU A 52 3.00 -7.79 7.34
N GLU A 53 3.18 -8.18 8.60
CA GLU A 53 3.64 -9.51 8.94
C GLU A 53 2.67 -10.59 8.45
N SER A 54 1.38 -10.36 8.66
CA SER A 54 0.34 -11.27 8.17
C SER A 54 0.39 -11.41 6.65
N ALA A 55 0.48 -10.29 5.94
CA ALA A 55 0.56 -10.30 4.48
C ALA A 55 1.83 -11.00 4.00
N TYR A 56 2.96 -10.74 4.65
CA TYR A 56 4.23 -11.36 4.32
C TYR A 56 4.16 -12.88 4.49
N ASN A 57 3.56 -13.34 5.58
CA ASN A 57 3.42 -14.78 5.83
C ASN A 57 2.59 -15.47 4.76
N VAL A 58 1.53 -14.82 4.30
CA VAL A 58 0.70 -15.35 3.21
C VAL A 58 1.48 -15.41 1.91
N ILE A 59 2.17 -14.33 1.57
CA ILE A 59 2.95 -14.25 0.32
C ILE A 59 4.09 -15.25 0.33
N SER A 60 4.80 -15.39 1.45
CA SER A 60 5.96 -16.28 1.53
C SER A 60 5.59 -17.76 1.42
N LYS A 61 4.34 -18.11 1.71
CA LYS A 61 3.85 -19.49 1.58
C LYS A 61 3.34 -19.82 0.20
N ARG A 62 3.19 -18.82 -0.66
CA ARG A 62 2.73 -19.04 -2.04
C ARG A 62 3.93 -19.22 -2.94
N THR A 63 3.80 -20.10 -3.93
CA THR A 63 4.78 -20.16 -5.01
C THR A 63 4.47 -19.03 -5.97
N GLY A 64 5.46 -18.24 -6.32
CA GLY A 64 5.30 -17.11 -7.21
C GLY A 64 6.57 -16.31 -7.33
N LYS A 65 6.57 -15.33 -8.20
CA LYS A 65 7.71 -14.43 -8.39
C LYS A 65 7.25 -13.10 -8.94
N MET A 66 8.10 -12.09 -8.81
CA MET A 66 7.84 -10.78 -9.41
C MET A 66 8.25 -10.82 -10.88
N ILE A 67 7.33 -10.43 -11.75
CA ILE A 67 7.60 -10.29 -13.19
C ILE A 67 7.11 -8.90 -13.58
N ASP A 68 8.01 -8.10 -14.14
CA ASP A 68 7.71 -6.73 -14.58
C ASP A 68 7.02 -5.90 -13.49
N GLY A 69 7.49 -6.04 -12.25
CA GLY A 69 6.96 -5.31 -11.11
C GLY A 69 5.66 -5.84 -10.57
N GLN A 70 5.17 -6.97 -11.07
CA GLN A 70 3.94 -7.58 -10.58
C GLN A 70 4.22 -8.97 -10.02
N PHE A 71 3.55 -9.29 -8.92
CA PHE A 71 3.66 -10.62 -8.36
C PHE A 71 2.83 -11.60 -9.19
N VAL A 72 3.49 -12.61 -9.73
CA VAL A 72 2.83 -13.66 -10.52
C VAL A 72 2.80 -14.95 -9.70
N LYS A 73 1.61 -15.43 -9.44
CA LYS A 73 1.38 -16.62 -8.64
C LYS A 73 1.51 -17.86 -9.51
N ASN A 74 2.32 -18.79 -9.06
CA ASN A 74 2.37 -20.12 -9.69
C ASN A 74 1.21 -20.94 -9.13
N SER A 75 0.35 -21.36 -9.96
CA SER A 75 -0.80 -22.19 -9.55
C SER A 75 -0.64 -23.63 -9.96
#